data_1dacd7b210136faa2d2d375b8110fc73
#
_entry.id   1dacd7b210136faa2d2d375b8110fc73
#
_cell.length_a   1.000
_cell.length_b   1.000
_cell.length_c   1.000
_cell.angle_alpha   90.00
_cell.angle_beta   90.00
_cell.angle_gamma   90.00
#
_symmetry.space_group_name_H-M   'P 1'
#
loop_
_entity.id
_entity.type
_entity.pdbx_description
1 polymer ?
#
loop_
_entity_poly.entity_id
_entity_poly.type
_entity_poly.pdbx_seq_one_letter_code
_entity_poly.pdbx_strand_id
1 'polypeptide(L)'
;MNDLYLISNSTVLKNLLGITNEKELDLAEAELSRANMMLLYENGFSDFSSGGFCFIHKFLFGDVYEWAGQYRKINIQKREELLAGRSVWYSNVTEIGADLDKIFAEIKKIDWASLTREDFAKQIARLFPKLWQVHPFREGNTRTTVMMMTFFVERYGYYFDQNLMAESAGYVRDSFVLASLGEHSEYEHLEKILLDAICIEPVEYANGDIVSKDKTDNYEKYKSKNYTPTKHEYME
;
A
#
# COMPACT_ATOMS: atom_id res chain seq x y z
N MET A 1 22.56 14.80 3.45
CA MET A 1 22.98 13.38 3.37
C MET A 1 22.75 12.94 1.93
N ASN A 2 23.75 12.38 1.25
CA ASN A 2 23.51 11.88 -0.12
C ASN A 2 22.64 10.61 -0.04
N ASP A 3 21.51 10.61 -0.72
CA ASP A 3 20.66 9.43 -0.86
C ASP A 3 21.41 8.40 -1.75
N LEU A 4 21.82 7.28 -1.16
CA LEU A 4 22.61 6.25 -1.84
C LEU A 4 21.86 5.55 -3.00
N TYR A 5 20.54 5.72 -3.05
CA TYR A 5 19.66 5.15 -4.07
C TYR A 5 19.52 6.02 -5.32
N LEU A 6 19.99 7.28 -5.28
CA LEU A 6 19.90 8.17 -6.42
C LEU A 6 21.11 8.02 -7.36
N ILE A 7 20.89 8.28 -8.63
CA ILE A 7 21.95 8.51 -9.61
C ILE A 7 22.74 9.76 -9.18
N SER A 8 24.04 9.76 -9.33
CA SER A 8 24.88 10.88 -8.92
C SER A 8 24.43 12.20 -9.55
N ASN A 9 24.23 13.22 -8.71
CA ASN A 9 23.74 14.55 -9.11
C ASN A 9 22.37 14.56 -9.78
N SER A 10 21.49 13.62 -9.42
CA SER A 10 20.15 13.48 -9.96
C SER A 10 19.12 13.21 -8.85
N THR A 11 17.82 13.44 -9.13
CA THR A 11 16.70 13.00 -8.31
C THR A 11 16.20 11.60 -8.70
N VAL A 12 16.73 11.02 -9.76
CA VAL A 12 16.30 9.74 -10.32
C VAL A 12 16.90 8.57 -9.55
N LEU A 13 16.08 7.60 -9.19
CA LEU A 13 16.53 6.37 -8.54
C LEU A 13 17.41 5.54 -9.48
N LYS A 14 18.48 4.93 -8.94
CA LYS A 14 19.27 3.93 -9.65
C LYS A 14 18.36 2.76 -10.00
N ASN A 15 18.33 2.40 -11.27
CA ASN A 15 17.46 1.37 -11.81
C ASN A 15 18.19 0.46 -12.80
N LEU A 16 17.67 -0.74 -13.00
CA LEU A 16 18.21 -1.76 -13.91
C LEU A 16 17.92 -1.45 -15.37
N LEU A 17 16.97 -0.53 -15.64
CA LEU A 17 16.53 -0.17 -16.98
C LEU A 17 17.46 0.85 -17.65
N GLY A 18 18.41 1.43 -16.91
CA GLY A 18 19.30 2.49 -17.42
C GLY A 18 18.59 3.83 -17.66
N ILE A 19 17.39 4.02 -17.13
CA ILE A 19 16.59 5.25 -17.32
C ILE A 19 17.15 6.35 -16.41
N THR A 20 17.33 7.55 -16.98
CA THR A 20 17.85 8.73 -16.27
C THR A 20 16.87 9.88 -16.19
N ASN A 21 15.67 9.73 -16.75
CA ASN A 21 14.56 10.67 -16.66
C ASN A 21 13.54 10.16 -15.63
N GLU A 22 13.14 11.01 -14.67
CA GLU A 22 12.25 10.65 -13.58
C GLU A 22 10.87 10.20 -14.08
N LYS A 23 10.27 10.95 -15.00
CA LYS A 23 8.93 10.61 -15.54
C LYS A 23 8.92 9.31 -16.35
N GLU A 24 10.00 9.06 -17.10
CA GLU A 24 10.14 7.81 -17.85
C GLU A 24 10.31 6.62 -16.88
N LEU A 25 11.07 6.81 -15.80
CA LEU A 25 11.23 5.78 -14.77
C LEU A 25 9.91 5.50 -14.06
N ASP A 26 9.17 6.54 -13.68
CA ASP A 26 7.86 6.39 -13.02
C ASP A 26 6.87 5.60 -13.89
N LEU A 27 6.84 5.88 -15.20
CA LEU A 27 5.98 5.15 -16.15
C LEU A 27 6.42 3.69 -16.29
N ALA A 28 7.71 3.44 -16.52
CA ALA A 28 8.24 2.09 -16.66
C ALA A 28 8.05 1.27 -15.38
N GLU A 29 8.29 1.87 -14.21
CA GLU A 29 8.06 1.24 -12.91
C GLU A 29 6.59 0.88 -12.71
N ALA A 30 5.69 1.80 -13.05
CA ALA A 30 4.24 1.58 -12.90
C ALA A 30 3.77 0.42 -13.80
N GLU A 31 4.21 0.38 -15.07
CA GLU A 31 3.84 -0.68 -16.01
C GLU A 31 4.38 -2.04 -15.59
N LEU A 32 5.68 -2.13 -15.27
CA LEU A 32 6.30 -3.39 -14.86
C LEU A 32 5.75 -3.90 -13.54
N SER A 33 5.62 -3.03 -12.54
CA SER A 33 5.06 -3.45 -11.25
C SER A 33 3.61 -3.90 -11.37
N ARG A 34 2.81 -3.29 -12.25
CA ARG A 34 1.42 -3.71 -12.53
C ARG A 34 1.39 -5.11 -13.18
N ALA A 35 2.24 -5.35 -14.18
CA ALA A 35 2.32 -6.68 -14.80
C ALA A 35 2.74 -7.75 -13.78
N ASN A 36 3.73 -7.43 -12.94
CA ASN A 36 4.20 -8.33 -11.88
C ASN A 36 3.15 -8.54 -10.78
N MET A 37 2.31 -7.56 -10.46
CA MET A 37 1.16 -7.75 -9.56
C MET A 37 0.18 -8.79 -10.11
N MET A 38 -0.16 -8.72 -11.40
CA MET A 38 -1.04 -9.70 -12.04
C MET A 38 -0.44 -11.10 -12.02
N LEU A 39 0.84 -11.24 -12.39
CA LEU A 39 1.54 -12.53 -12.34
C LEU A 39 1.64 -13.11 -10.94
N LEU A 40 1.92 -12.27 -9.93
CA LEU A 40 1.95 -12.72 -8.54
C LEU A 40 0.57 -13.17 -8.06
N TYR A 41 -0.47 -12.47 -8.48
CA TYR A 41 -1.84 -12.82 -8.16
C TYR A 41 -2.23 -14.17 -8.75
N GLU A 42 -1.91 -14.43 -10.01
CA GLU A 42 -2.15 -15.71 -10.68
C GLU A 42 -1.38 -16.88 -10.01
N ASN A 43 -0.15 -16.63 -9.55
CA ASN A 43 0.66 -17.63 -8.86
C ASN A 43 0.18 -17.94 -7.43
N GLY A 44 -0.56 -17.02 -6.82
CA GLY A 44 -0.99 -17.10 -5.44
C GLY A 44 0.14 -16.82 -4.44
N PHE A 45 -0.23 -16.46 -3.22
CA PHE A 45 0.73 -16.16 -2.15
C PHE A 45 0.13 -16.45 -0.77
N SER A 46 0.94 -16.95 0.18
CA SER A 46 0.45 -17.36 1.49
C SER A 46 1.39 -17.09 2.67
N ASP A 47 2.54 -16.45 2.45
CA ASP A 47 3.48 -16.12 3.53
C ASP A 47 3.21 -14.72 4.10
N PHE A 48 2.44 -14.67 5.20
CA PHE A 48 2.12 -13.44 5.93
C PHE A 48 3.13 -13.19 7.04
N SER A 49 4.36 -12.86 6.64
CA SER A 49 5.51 -12.53 7.50
C SER A 49 6.30 -11.35 6.94
N SER A 50 7.28 -10.85 7.70
CA SER A 50 8.25 -9.86 7.23
C SER A 50 9.03 -10.36 6.02
N GLY A 51 9.38 -11.66 5.97
CA GLY A 51 9.99 -12.30 4.80
C GLY A 51 9.07 -12.31 3.59
N GLY A 52 7.80 -12.68 3.78
CA GLY A 52 6.77 -12.62 2.73
C GLY A 52 6.53 -11.20 2.21
N PHE A 53 6.58 -10.19 3.09
CA PHE A 53 6.48 -8.79 2.69
C PHE A 53 7.65 -8.36 1.79
N CYS A 54 8.87 -8.78 2.13
CA CYS A 54 10.06 -8.59 1.29
C CYS A 54 9.96 -9.33 -0.04
N PHE A 55 9.43 -10.56 -0.03
CA PHE A 55 9.24 -11.34 -1.26
C PHE A 55 8.26 -10.64 -2.22
N ILE A 56 7.11 -10.17 -1.74
CA ILE A 56 6.16 -9.41 -2.57
C ILE A 56 6.87 -8.20 -3.19
N HIS A 57 7.56 -7.39 -2.39
CA HIS A 57 8.29 -6.24 -2.92
C HIS A 57 9.33 -6.63 -3.98
N LYS A 58 10.09 -7.69 -3.74
CA LYS A 58 11.07 -8.18 -4.71
C LYS A 58 10.42 -8.63 -6.00
N PHE A 59 9.29 -9.34 -5.91
CA PHE A 59 8.56 -9.80 -7.08
C PHE A 59 8.03 -8.63 -7.91
N LEU A 60 7.48 -7.60 -7.26
CA LEU A 60 6.90 -6.44 -7.94
C LEU A 60 7.95 -5.55 -8.61
N PHE A 61 9.11 -5.38 -8.01
CA PHE A 61 10.08 -4.35 -8.39
C PHE A 61 11.46 -4.88 -8.80
N GLY A 62 11.66 -6.20 -8.80
CA GLY A 62 12.95 -6.83 -9.08
C GLY A 62 13.49 -6.58 -10.49
N ASP A 63 12.61 -6.32 -11.45
CA ASP A 63 13.00 -5.95 -12.83
C ASP A 63 13.43 -4.49 -12.96
N VAL A 64 13.11 -3.66 -11.97
CA VAL A 64 13.39 -2.22 -11.97
C VAL A 64 14.55 -1.88 -11.04
N TYR A 65 14.61 -2.50 -9.84
CA TYR A 65 15.53 -2.11 -8.80
C TYR A 65 16.35 -3.28 -8.26
N GLU A 66 17.69 -3.13 -8.25
CA GLU A 66 18.60 -4.12 -7.66
C GLU A 66 18.33 -4.34 -6.15
N TRP A 67 17.87 -3.31 -5.46
CA TRP A 67 17.55 -3.35 -4.03
C TRP A 67 16.12 -3.85 -3.72
N ALA A 68 15.36 -4.28 -4.71
CA ALA A 68 14.01 -4.79 -4.50
C ALA A 68 13.99 -5.94 -3.47
N GLY A 69 13.05 -5.89 -2.53
CA GLY A 69 12.96 -6.84 -1.43
C GLY A 69 13.94 -6.63 -0.28
N GLN A 70 14.81 -5.62 -0.36
CA GLN A 70 15.76 -5.29 0.71
C GLN A 70 15.28 -4.08 1.51
N TYR A 71 15.42 -4.13 2.83
CA TYR A 71 15.14 -2.96 3.65
C TYR A 71 16.04 -1.80 3.26
N ARG A 72 15.46 -0.59 3.27
CA ARG A 72 16.25 0.62 3.04
C ARG A 72 17.37 0.77 4.06
N LYS A 73 18.47 1.36 3.62
CA LYS A 73 19.70 1.57 4.42
C LYS A 73 19.84 3.00 4.93
N ILE A 74 18.84 3.85 4.69
CA ILE A 74 18.81 5.26 5.13
C ILE A 74 17.45 5.60 5.72
N ASN A 75 17.43 6.55 6.65
CA ASN A 75 16.18 7.15 7.09
C ASN A 75 15.65 8.05 5.99
N ILE A 76 14.33 8.01 5.77
CA ILE A 76 13.66 8.78 4.73
C ILE A 76 12.54 9.62 5.33
N GLN A 77 12.21 10.71 4.64
CA GLN A 77 11.04 11.54 4.89
C GLN A 77 10.40 11.82 3.53
N LYS A 78 9.08 11.75 3.48
CA LYS A 78 8.30 12.13 2.29
C LYS A 78 7.43 13.32 2.66
N ARG A 79 7.46 14.37 1.84
CA ARG A 79 6.54 15.49 2.00
C ARG A 79 5.16 15.09 1.55
N GLU A 80 4.21 15.14 2.48
CA GLU A 80 2.82 14.83 2.21
C GLU A 80 2.03 16.14 2.06
N GLU A 81 1.45 16.39 0.89
CA GLU A 81 0.62 17.58 0.64
C GLU A 81 -0.55 17.65 1.64
N LEU A 82 -1.14 16.49 1.92
CA LEU A 82 -2.20 16.30 2.89
C LEU A 82 -1.83 16.78 4.31
N LEU A 83 -0.54 16.74 4.66
CA LEU A 83 0.00 17.16 5.95
C LEU A 83 0.71 18.52 5.87
N ALA A 84 0.33 19.37 4.92
CA ALA A 84 0.96 20.67 4.69
C ALA A 84 2.49 20.57 4.50
N GLY A 85 2.95 19.51 3.82
CA GLY A 85 4.36 19.25 3.52
C GLY A 85 5.15 18.58 4.64
N ARG A 86 4.50 18.18 5.75
CA ARG A 86 5.13 17.36 6.81
C ARG A 86 5.15 15.89 6.37
N SER A 87 5.98 15.08 7.01
CA SER A 87 6.10 13.64 6.78
C SER A 87 5.40 12.86 7.89
N VAL A 88 4.89 11.68 7.53
CA VAL A 88 4.62 10.62 8.53
C VAL A 88 5.95 10.19 9.17
N TRP A 89 5.91 9.80 10.44
CA TRP A 89 7.05 9.21 11.12
C TRP A 89 7.20 7.75 10.71
N TYR A 90 8.20 7.49 9.85
CA TYR A 90 8.58 6.14 9.44
C TYR A 90 9.54 5.51 10.45
N SER A 91 9.60 4.17 10.50
CA SER A 91 10.55 3.45 11.37
C SER A 91 12.00 3.86 11.11
N ASN A 92 12.81 3.88 12.18
CA ASN A 92 14.24 4.02 12.02
C ASN A 92 14.81 2.81 11.22
N VAL A 93 15.80 3.06 10.39
CA VAL A 93 16.41 2.03 9.54
C VAL A 93 16.90 0.81 10.30
N THR A 94 17.33 0.97 11.55
CA THR A 94 17.80 -0.12 12.43
C THR A 94 16.67 -0.91 13.08
N GLU A 95 15.43 -0.41 13.03
CA GLU A 95 14.26 -0.99 13.72
C GLU A 95 13.28 -1.66 12.77
N ILE A 96 13.44 -1.44 11.45
CA ILE A 96 12.51 -1.91 10.40
C ILE A 96 12.11 -3.39 10.60
N GLY A 97 13.08 -4.28 10.76
CA GLY A 97 12.80 -5.71 10.90
C GLY A 97 12.00 -6.03 12.15
N ALA A 98 12.41 -5.46 13.30
CA ALA A 98 11.74 -5.67 14.58
C ALA A 98 10.30 -5.11 14.58
N ASP A 99 10.10 -3.94 13.96
CA ASP A 99 8.78 -3.31 13.85
C ASP A 99 7.85 -4.15 12.98
N LEU A 100 8.31 -4.63 11.82
CA LEU A 100 7.54 -5.54 10.97
C LEU A 100 7.15 -6.82 11.71
N ASP A 101 8.13 -7.49 12.37
CA ASP A 101 7.88 -8.73 13.08
C ASP A 101 6.86 -8.55 14.22
N LYS A 102 6.93 -7.41 14.91
CA LYS A 102 5.95 -7.04 15.93
C LYS A 102 4.54 -6.90 15.36
N ILE A 103 4.39 -6.21 14.24
CA ILE A 103 3.08 -6.00 13.62
C ILE A 103 2.52 -7.32 13.07
N PHE A 104 3.32 -8.15 12.41
CA PHE A 104 2.88 -9.47 11.97
C PHE A 104 2.51 -10.37 13.15
N ALA A 105 3.18 -10.25 14.30
CA ALA A 105 2.79 -10.95 15.52
C ALA A 105 1.46 -10.43 16.09
N GLU A 106 1.15 -9.13 15.97
CA GLU A 106 -0.16 -8.56 16.34
C GLU A 106 -1.25 -9.13 15.41
N ILE A 107 -1.02 -9.14 14.10
CA ILE A 107 -1.95 -9.70 13.10
C ILE A 107 -2.27 -11.17 13.39
N LYS A 108 -1.27 -11.98 13.72
CA LYS A 108 -1.43 -13.42 14.02
C LYS A 108 -2.24 -13.73 15.27
N LYS A 109 -2.38 -12.79 16.21
CA LYS A 109 -3.12 -12.99 17.47
C LYS A 109 -4.63 -12.86 17.31
N ILE A 110 -5.10 -12.30 16.21
CA ILE A 110 -6.53 -12.06 15.96
C ILE A 110 -7.15 -13.31 15.37
N ASP A 111 -8.30 -13.70 15.90
CA ASP A 111 -9.15 -14.72 15.29
C ASP A 111 -9.98 -14.13 14.14
N TRP A 112 -9.31 -13.95 13.01
CA TRP A 112 -9.88 -13.35 11.81
C TRP A 112 -11.09 -14.09 11.27
N ALA A 113 -11.16 -15.43 11.46
CA ALA A 113 -12.24 -16.25 10.96
C ALA A 113 -13.55 -16.03 11.72
N SER A 114 -13.49 -15.52 12.96
CA SER A 114 -14.67 -15.21 13.77
C SER A 114 -15.25 -13.82 13.52
N LEU A 115 -14.56 -12.96 12.77
CA LEU A 115 -14.98 -11.58 12.57
C LEU A 115 -16.11 -11.48 11.54
N THR A 116 -17.02 -10.54 11.74
CA THR A 116 -17.91 -10.08 10.68
C THR A 116 -17.10 -9.38 9.59
N ARG A 117 -17.63 -9.26 8.37
CA ARG A 117 -16.98 -8.55 7.27
C ARG A 117 -16.62 -7.10 7.67
N GLU A 118 -17.52 -6.44 8.37
CA GLU A 118 -17.34 -5.07 8.87
C GLU A 118 -16.20 -4.99 9.90
N ASP A 119 -16.14 -5.91 10.86
CA ASP A 119 -15.08 -5.93 11.87
C ASP A 119 -13.75 -6.36 11.26
N PHE A 120 -13.78 -7.26 10.27
CA PHE A 120 -12.61 -7.65 9.49
C PHE A 120 -12.01 -6.44 8.76
N ALA A 121 -12.83 -5.67 8.04
CA ALA A 121 -12.41 -4.44 7.36
C ALA A 121 -11.82 -3.41 8.32
N LYS A 122 -12.44 -3.20 9.49
CA LYS A 122 -11.92 -2.32 10.55
C LYS A 122 -10.57 -2.77 11.07
N GLN A 123 -10.38 -4.07 11.30
CA GLN A 123 -9.08 -4.58 11.77
C GLN A 123 -8.00 -4.41 10.70
N ILE A 124 -8.31 -4.68 9.43
CA ILE A 124 -7.39 -4.40 8.31
C ILE A 124 -7.02 -2.92 8.29
N ALA A 125 -8.00 -2.01 8.38
CA ALA A 125 -7.77 -0.56 8.37
C ALA A 125 -6.88 -0.07 9.53
N ARG A 126 -6.78 -0.80 10.62
CA ARG A 126 -5.95 -0.45 11.80
C ARG A 126 -4.57 -1.07 11.78
N LEU A 127 -4.41 -2.25 11.17
CA LEU A 127 -3.16 -3.00 11.24
C LEU A 127 -2.28 -2.82 10.00
N PHE A 128 -2.87 -2.79 8.81
CA PHE A 128 -2.09 -2.66 7.58
C PHE A 128 -1.45 -1.28 7.40
N PRO A 129 -2.04 -0.16 7.85
CA PRO A 129 -1.32 1.12 7.91
C PRO A 129 -0.06 1.08 8.76
N LYS A 130 -0.01 0.26 9.82
CA LYS A 130 1.23 0.09 10.60
C LYS A 130 2.33 -0.55 9.75
N LEU A 131 2.02 -1.58 8.92
CA LEU A 131 2.98 -2.17 7.96
C LEU A 131 3.47 -1.11 6.97
N TRP A 132 2.54 -0.33 6.42
CA TRP A 132 2.86 0.77 5.52
C TRP A 132 3.72 1.84 6.20
N GLN A 133 3.44 2.18 7.46
CA GLN A 133 4.16 3.20 8.23
C GLN A 133 5.60 2.79 8.56
N VAL A 134 5.88 1.50 8.75
CA VAL A 134 7.28 1.03 8.86
C VAL A 134 8.09 1.50 7.64
N HIS A 135 7.48 1.56 6.48
CA HIS A 135 8.04 2.04 5.22
C HIS A 135 9.40 1.42 4.91
N PRO A 136 9.47 0.07 4.86
CA PRO A 136 10.74 -0.65 4.87
C PRO A 136 11.57 -0.48 3.60
N PHE A 137 10.96 -0.11 2.49
CA PHE A 137 11.62 0.02 1.20
C PHE A 137 11.84 1.48 0.81
N ARG A 138 12.78 1.72 -0.11
CA ARG A 138 13.02 3.07 -0.62
C ARG A 138 11.85 3.60 -1.45
N GLU A 139 11.21 2.74 -2.24
CA GLU A 139 10.00 3.02 -3.01
C GLU A 139 9.08 1.78 -3.03
N GLY A 140 7.85 1.88 -3.52
CA GLY A 140 6.93 0.76 -3.72
C GLY A 140 6.16 0.27 -2.47
N ASN A 141 6.28 0.95 -1.32
CA ASN A 141 5.68 0.49 -0.06
C ASN A 141 4.15 0.37 -0.13
N THR A 142 3.44 1.31 -0.77
CA THR A 142 1.97 1.27 -0.89
C THR A 142 1.51 0.06 -1.70
N ARG A 143 2.10 -0.17 -2.87
CA ARG A 143 1.76 -1.31 -3.74
C ARG A 143 2.04 -2.64 -3.05
N THR A 144 3.17 -2.76 -2.34
CA THR A 144 3.49 -3.95 -1.56
C THR A 144 2.49 -4.21 -0.44
N THR A 145 2.08 -3.15 0.28
CA THR A 145 1.09 -3.28 1.37
C THR A 145 -0.28 -3.69 0.82
N VAL A 146 -0.72 -3.06 -0.28
CA VAL A 146 -2.00 -3.40 -0.93
C VAL A 146 -1.98 -4.85 -1.44
N MET A 147 -0.88 -5.29 -2.06
CA MET A 147 -0.77 -6.67 -2.54
C MET A 147 -0.78 -7.69 -1.41
N MET A 148 -0.06 -7.43 -0.30
CA MET A 148 -0.15 -8.25 0.92
C MET A 148 -1.58 -8.29 1.45
N MET A 149 -2.26 -7.15 1.47
CA MET A 149 -3.65 -7.04 1.94
C MET A 149 -4.61 -7.82 1.04
N THR A 150 -4.43 -7.81 -0.28
CA THR A 150 -5.21 -8.59 -1.24
C THR A 150 -5.19 -10.08 -0.86
N PHE A 151 -4.00 -10.66 -0.77
CA PHE A 151 -3.86 -12.08 -0.42
C PHE A 151 -4.37 -12.39 0.99
N PHE A 152 -4.20 -11.44 1.91
CA PHE A 152 -4.68 -11.63 3.27
C PHE A 152 -6.21 -11.69 3.32
N VAL A 153 -6.89 -10.81 2.64
CA VAL A 153 -8.36 -10.78 2.54
C VAL A 153 -8.87 -12.09 1.91
N GLU A 154 -8.27 -12.50 0.81
CA GLU A 154 -8.69 -13.71 0.08
C GLU A 154 -8.42 -14.99 0.87
N ARG A 155 -7.35 -15.04 1.70
CA ARG A 155 -7.10 -16.16 2.60
C ARG A 155 -8.28 -16.47 3.53
N TYR A 156 -9.05 -15.44 3.91
CA TYR A 156 -10.20 -15.57 4.81
C TYR A 156 -11.53 -15.72 4.07
N GLY A 157 -11.49 -16.01 2.75
CA GLY A 157 -12.66 -16.38 1.95
C GLY A 157 -13.45 -15.19 1.41
N TYR A 158 -12.91 -13.99 1.49
CA TYR A 158 -13.46 -12.82 0.83
C TYR A 158 -12.82 -12.62 -0.55
N TYR A 159 -13.52 -11.92 -1.43
CA TYR A 159 -12.95 -11.38 -2.66
C TYR A 159 -12.49 -9.95 -2.44
N PHE A 160 -11.41 -9.54 -3.09
CA PHE A 160 -10.89 -8.19 -2.97
C PHE A 160 -10.95 -7.45 -4.30
N ASP A 161 -11.70 -6.35 -4.34
CA ASP A 161 -11.84 -5.53 -5.53
C ASP A 161 -10.56 -4.75 -5.81
N GLN A 162 -9.63 -5.39 -6.53
CA GLN A 162 -8.34 -4.82 -6.88
C GLN A 162 -8.47 -3.63 -7.84
N ASN A 163 -9.51 -3.61 -8.70
CA ASN A 163 -9.74 -2.52 -9.62
C ASN A 163 -10.18 -1.26 -8.88
N LEU A 164 -11.09 -1.38 -7.89
CA LEU A 164 -11.45 -0.27 -7.02
C LEU A 164 -10.22 0.32 -6.33
N MET A 165 -9.34 -0.53 -5.78
CA MET A 165 -8.12 -0.09 -5.12
C MET A 165 -7.13 0.58 -6.09
N ALA A 166 -6.99 0.07 -7.30
CA ALA A 166 -6.09 0.61 -8.32
C ALA A 166 -6.59 1.96 -8.87
N GLU A 167 -7.88 2.07 -9.19
CA GLU A 167 -8.47 3.32 -9.68
C GLU A 167 -8.53 4.40 -8.60
N SER A 168 -8.58 3.99 -7.33
CA SER A 168 -8.58 4.87 -6.16
C SER A 168 -7.20 4.98 -5.50
N ALA A 169 -6.09 4.68 -6.20
CA ALA A 169 -4.76 4.57 -5.61
C ALA A 169 -4.32 5.81 -4.84
N GLY A 170 -4.67 7.01 -5.30
CA GLY A 170 -4.43 8.28 -4.59
C GLY A 170 -5.16 8.32 -3.25
N TYR A 171 -6.46 8.02 -3.26
CA TYR A 171 -7.26 7.98 -2.03
C TYR A 171 -6.75 6.92 -1.05
N VAL A 172 -6.40 5.73 -1.54
CA VAL A 172 -5.83 4.65 -0.71
C VAL A 172 -4.54 5.10 -0.04
N ARG A 173 -3.63 5.73 -0.81
CA ARG A 173 -2.37 6.24 -0.27
C ARG A 173 -2.60 7.31 0.79
N ASP A 174 -3.48 8.26 0.54
CA ASP A 174 -3.83 9.33 1.48
C ASP A 174 -4.48 8.77 2.74
N SER A 175 -5.33 7.75 2.61
CA SER A 175 -5.92 7.03 3.75
C SER A 175 -4.87 6.32 4.60
N PHE A 176 -3.81 5.76 4.00
CA PHE A 176 -2.67 5.22 4.75
C PHE A 176 -1.91 6.32 5.51
N VAL A 177 -1.70 7.48 4.89
CA VAL A 177 -1.07 8.64 5.55
C VAL A 177 -1.86 9.03 6.79
N LEU A 178 -3.18 9.23 6.67
CA LEU A 178 -4.06 9.62 7.77
C LEU A 178 -4.14 8.56 8.87
N ALA A 179 -4.18 7.29 8.51
CA ALA A 179 -4.19 6.18 9.47
C ALA A 179 -2.84 5.98 10.18
N SER A 180 -1.79 6.75 9.82
CA SER A 180 -0.43 6.63 10.35
C SER A 180 0.03 7.85 11.15
N LEU A 181 -0.88 8.61 11.76
CA LEU A 181 -0.61 9.85 12.50
C LEU A 181 -0.53 9.67 14.03
N GLY A 182 -0.34 8.44 14.50
CA GLY A 182 -0.24 8.13 15.93
C GLY A 182 -1.56 8.41 16.66
N GLU A 183 -1.55 9.30 17.65
CA GLU A 183 -2.76 9.66 18.44
C GLU A 183 -3.83 10.37 17.60
N HIS A 184 -3.43 10.94 16.46
CA HIS A 184 -4.30 11.65 15.52
C HIS A 184 -4.68 10.81 14.30
N SER A 185 -4.50 9.49 14.35
CA SER A 185 -4.81 8.61 13.22
C SER A 185 -6.30 8.58 12.91
N GLU A 186 -6.63 8.78 11.64
CA GLU A 186 -7.97 8.69 11.08
C GLU A 186 -8.10 7.41 10.25
N TYR A 187 -8.92 6.47 10.71
CA TYR A 187 -9.07 5.16 10.07
C TYR A 187 -10.30 5.08 9.15
N GLU A 188 -11.27 5.95 9.35
CA GLU A 188 -12.56 5.92 8.68
C GLU A 188 -12.48 6.00 7.16
N HIS A 189 -11.48 6.69 6.62
CA HIS A 189 -11.25 6.78 5.18
C HIS A 189 -10.85 5.43 4.60
N LEU A 190 -9.91 4.75 5.26
CA LEU A 190 -9.48 3.42 4.85
C LEU A 190 -10.56 2.36 5.13
N GLU A 191 -11.25 2.44 6.28
CA GLU A 191 -12.38 1.56 6.61
C GLU A 191 -13.45 1.61 5.52
N LYS A 192 -13.79 2.82 5.06
CA LYS A 192 -14.82 3.05 4.05
C LYS A 192 -14.49 2.36 2.72
N ILE A 193 -13.30 2.58 2.16
CA ILE A 193 -12.93 1.96 0.89
C ILE A 193 -12.74 0.44 1.04
N LEU A 194 -12.26 -0.04 2.18
CA LEU A 194 -12.12 -1.48 2.43
C LEU A 194 -13.48 -2.18 2.55
N LEU A 195 -14.49 -1.55 3.15
CA LEU A 195 -15.84 -2.09 3.18
C LEU A 195 -16.44 -2.24 1.78
N ASP A 196 -16.12 -1.34 0.86
CA ASP A 196 -16.58 -1.46 -0.52
C ASP A 196 -15.71 -2.46 -1.34
N ALA A 197 -14.42 -2.60 -1.01
CA ALA A 197 -13.48 -3.49 -1.71
C ALA A 197 -13.56 -4.96 -1.25
N ILE A 198 -13.89 -5.22 0.03
CA ILE A 198 -14.00 -6.58 0.58
C ILE A 198 -15.39 -7.13 0.29
N CYS A 199 -15.48 -8.09 -0.65
CA CYS A 199 -16.72 -8.63 -1.18
C CYS A 199 -16.94 -10.08 -0.76
N ILE A 200 -18.22 -10.48 -0.55
CA ILE A 200 -18.58 -11.88 -0.27
C ILE A 200 -18.62 -12.69 -1.56
N GLU A 201 -18.98 -12.03 -2.66
CA GLU A 201 -19.05 -12.64 -4.00
C GLU A 201 -18.01 -12.03 -4.94
N PRO A 202 -17.56 -12.76 -5.97
CA PRO A 202 -16.63 -12.24 -6.95
C PRO A 202 -17.18 -10.97 -7.62
N VAL A 203 -16.30 -10.04 -7.91
CA VAL A 203 -16.62 -8.87 -8.72
C VAL A 203 -16.54 -9.27 -10.19
N GLU A 204 -17.67 -9.24 -10.90
CA GLU A 204 -17.70 -9.53 -12.32
C GLU A 204 -17.35 -8.29 -13.14
N TYR A 205 -16.43 -8.45 -14.07
CA TYR A 205 -16.04 -7.43 -15.04
C TYR A 205 -16.32 -7.97 -16.45
N ALA A 206 -17.06 -7.20 -17.25
CA ALA A 206 -17.23 -7.50 -18.67
C ALA A 206 -16.51 -6.43 -19.50
N ASN A 207 -15.60 -6.85 -20.38
CA ASN A 207 -14.80 -5.97 -21.25
C ASN A 207 -13.98 -4.89 -20.49
N GLY A 208 -13.61 -5.15 -19.23
CA GLY A 208 -12.92 -4.19 -18.38
C GLY A 208 -13.84 -3.25 -17.60
N ASP A 209 -15.15 -3.27 -17.86
CA ASP A 209 -16.14 -2.47 -17.15
C ASP A 209 -16.90 -3.31 -16.11
N ILE A 210 -17.32 -2.65 -15.02
CA ILE A 210 -18.10 -3.28 -13.94
C ILE A 210 -19.52 -3.55 -14.46
N VAL A 211 -19.95 -4.82 -14.38
CA VAL A 211 -21.29 -5.24 -14.85
C VAL A 211 -22.41 -4.85 -13.88
N SER A 212 -22.10 -4.58 -12.62
CA SER A 212 -23.09 -4.24 -11.59
C SER A 212 -23.21 -2.73 -11.39
N LYS A 213 -24.40 -2.18 -11.63
CA LYS A 213 -24.74 -0.75 -11.49
C LYS A 213 -24.45 -0.18 -10.09
N ASP A 214 -24.59 -1.00 -9.05
CA ASP A 214 -24.34 -0.59 -7.65
C ASP A 214 -22.86 -0.37 -7.33
N LYS A 215 -21.94 -0.90 -8.17
CA LYS A 215 -20.50 -0.78 -7.96
C LYS A 215 -19.88 0.41 -8.71
N THR A 216 -20.47 0.86 -9.82
CA THR A 216 -19.99 2.03 -10.57
C THR A 216 -20.01 3.30 -9.71
N ASP A 217 -21.01 3.45 -8.83
CA ASP A 217 -21.11 4.56 -7.89
C ASP A 217 -19.98 4.56 -6.83
N ASN A 218 -19.42 3.38 -6.49
CA ASN A 218 -18.35 3.26 -5.51
C ASN A 218 -17.03 3.86 -6.02
N TYR A 219 -16.72 3.71 -7.30
CA TYR A 219 -15.49 4.24 -7.90
C TYR A 219 -15.46 5.78 -7.90
N GLU A 220 -16.60 6.43 -8.16
CA GLU A 220 -16.69 7.90 -8.15
C GLU A 220 -16.49 8.51 -6.76
N LYS A 221 -16.86 7.76 -5.67
CA LYS A 221 -16.72 8.23 -4.29
C LYS A 221 -15.27 8.49 -3.89
N TYR A 222 -14.32 7.75 -4.48
CA TYR A 222 -12.92 7.71 -4.07
C TYR A 222 -11.99 8.50 -5.00
N LYS A 223 -12.53 9.35 -5.87
CA LYS A 223 -11.70 10.28 -6.63
C LYS A 223 -11.09 11.31 -5.68
N SER A 224 -9.80 11.58 -5.83
CA SER A 224 -9.06 12.52 -4.98
C SER A 224 -9.71 13.90 -4.85
N LYS A 225 -10.42 14.37 -5.90
CA LYS A 225 -11.19 15.63 -5.88
C LYS A 225 -12.36 15.65 -4.88
N ASN A 226 -12.83 14.49 -4.43
CA ASN A 226 -13.96 14.36 -3.50
C ASN A 226 -13.48 14.19 -2.05
N TYR A 227 -12.17 14.23 -1.83
CA TYR A 227 -11.56 14.04 -0.53
C TYR A 227 -11.24 15.39 0.13
N THR A 228 -11.77 15.61 1.32
CA THR A 228 -11.40 16.76 2.16
C THR A 228 -10.94 16.20 3.51
N PRO A 229 -9.63 16.28 3.82
CA PRO A 229 -9.14 15.81 5.11
C PRO A 229 -9.74 16.64 6.25
N THR A 230 -9.96 15.99 7.39
CA THR A 230 -10.33 16.70 8.62
C THR A 230 -9.18 17.62 9.01
N LYS A 231 -9.47 18.91 9.23
CA LYS A 231 -8.45 19.85 9.74
C LYS A 231 -8.23 19.58 11.22
N HIS A 232 -7.03 19.16 11.55
CA HIS A 232 -6.59 18.99 12.94
C HIS A 232 -5.63 20.13 13.32
N GLU A 233 -5.59 20.51 14.61
CA GLU A 233 -4.71 21.56 15.14
C GLU A 233 -3.21 21.30 14.89
N TYR A 234 -2.81 20.04 14.66
CA TYR A 234 -1.44 19.70 14.29
C TYR A 234 -1.07 20.06 12.84
N MET A 235 -2.01 20.57 12.04
CA MET A 235 -1.75 21.09 10.68
C MET A 235 -1.37 22.57 10.69
N GLU A 236 -1.42 23.27 11.83
CA GLU A 236 -0.89 24.59 12.05
C GLU A 236 0.54 24.47 12.61
#